data_36d8dddacc17f1b94694547e068defe3
#
_entry.id   36d8dddacc17f1b94694547e068defe3
#
_cell.length_a   1.000
_cell.length_b   1.000
_cell.length_c   1.000
_cell.angle_alpha   90.00
_cell.angle_beta   90.00
_cell.angle_gamma   90.00
#
_symmetry.space_group_name_H-M   'P 1'
#
loop_
_entity.id
_entity.type
_entity.pdbx_description
1 polymer ?
#
loop_
_entity_poly.entity_id
_entity_poly.type
_entity_poly.pdbx_seq_one_letter_code
_entity_poly.pdbx_strand_id
1 'polypeptide(L)'
;MELRKMKFQTENGDITLHGIGGYNTANSRGIVIDDANPVSYLSASGTITFIDEKPSNAAAGWTGYKGLYYRSPTTIGADGTSMVSSTSNVVFQADAMGFDTLLTNINTTGTVTMEPVGASFTNAVSTGYMAMNGISGLRIGKAGNTANIGID
;
A
#
# COMPACT_ATOMS: atom_id res chain seq x y z
N MET A 1 -8.28 -4.88 8.77
CA MET A 1 -8.72 -3.49 9.01
C MET A 1 -9.36 -2.97 7.73
N GLU A 2 -10.55 -2.41 7.83
CA GLU A 2 -11.23 -1.76 6.70
C GLU A 2 -11.33 -0.26 6.97
N LEU A 3 -10.93 0.55 6.00
CA LEU A 3 -10.87 2.01 6.11
C LEU A 3 -11.80 2.64 5.08
N ARG A 4 -12.71 3.49 5.57
CA ARG A 4 -13.72 4.16 4.74
C ARG A 4 -13.76 5.65 5.08
N LYS A 5 -13.75 6.51 4.06
CA LYS A 5 -13.91 7.96 4.18
C LYS A 5 -13.05 8.57 5.31
N MET A 6 -11.76 8.28 5.30
CA MET A 6 -10.85 8.70 6.35
C MET A 6 -9.75 9.60 5.78
N LYS A 7 -9.31 10.55 6.61
CA LYS A 7 -8.15 11.38 6.34
C LYS A 7 -7.19 11.25 7.52
N PHE A 8 -5.98 10.80 7.23
CA PHE A 8 -4.85 10.81 8.16
C PHE A 8 -3.91 11.93 7.71
N GLN A 9 -3.51 12.80 8.62
CA GLN A 9 -2.63 13.92 8.29
C GLN A 9 -1.62 14.19 9.39
N THR A 10 -0.37 14.39 8.98
CA THR A 10 0.71 14.90 9.83
C THR A 10 1.55 15.90 9.02
N GLU A 11 2.21 16.85 9.68
CA GLU A 11 3.13 17.76 8.98
C GLU A 11 4.51 17.10 8.77
N ASN A 12 5.15 16.66 9.83
CA ASN A 12 6.54 16.20 9.80
C ASN A 12 6.70 14.84 10.51
N GLY A 13 5.71 13.97 10.43
CA GLY A 13 5.72 12.69 11.12
C GLY A 13 5.42 11.52 10.18
N ASP A 14 5.66 10.34 10.70
CA ASP A 14 5.32 9.11 10.01
C ASP A 14 3.84 8.76 10.17
N ILE A 15 3.29 8.10 9.16
CA ILE A 15 1.98 7.46 9.21
C ILE A 15 2.23 5.96 8.98
N THR A 16 1.89 5.14 9.95
CA THR A 16 1.99 3.69 9.79
C THR A 16 0.64 3.03 10.00
N LEU A 17 0.22 2.26 9.01
CA LEU A 17 -0.91 1.35 9.10
C LEU A 17 -0.40 -0.07 9.06
N HIS A 18 -0.72 -0.85 10.08
CA HIS A 18 -0.37 -2.26 10.16
C HIS A 18 -1.63 -3.10 10.32
N GLY A 19 -1.85 -4.00 9.40
CA GLY A 19 -2.96 -4.94 9.41
C GLY A 19 -2.48 -6.38 9.32
N ILE A 20 -3.14 -7.26 10.07
CA ILE A 20 -2.90 -8.70 9.99
C ILE A 20 -4.17 -9.35 9.47
N GLY A 21 -4.04 -10.16 8.43
CA GLY A 21 -5.15 -10.87 7.82
C GLY A 21 -5.82 -11.84 8.79
N GLY A 22 -7.12 -12.08 8.62
CA GLY A 22 -7.86 -13.06 9.43
C GLY A 22 -7.39 -14.50 9.15
N TYR A 23 -7.45 -15.35 10.17
CA TYR A 23 -7.05 -16.74 10.08
C TYR A 23 -8.13 -17.59 9.40
N ASN A 24 -7.74 -18.45 8.48
CA ASN A 24 -8.58 -19.44 7.80
C ASN A 24 -9.87 -18.91 7.11
N THR A 25 -9.89 -17.63 6.75
CA THR A 25 -10.99 -17.06 5.98
C THR A 25 -10.60 -16.91 4.51
N ALA A 26 -11.51 -17.23 3.61
CA ALA A 26 -11.32 -16.94 2.20
C ALA A 26 -11.21 -15.41 2.02
N ASN A 27 -10.30 -14.95 1.16
CA ASN A 27 -10.05 -13.54 0.89
C ASN A 27 -9.60 -12.71 2.12
N SER A 28 -8.86 -13.32 3.03
CA SER A 28 -8.29 -12.61 4.17
C SER A 28 -7.35 -11.49 3.73
N ARG A 29 -7.53 -10.32 4.34
CA ARG A 29 -6.70 -9.13 4.12
C ARG A 29 -6.46 -8.44 5.46
N GLY A 30 -5.27 -7.92 5.68
CA GLY A 30 -4.98 -7.13 6.87
C GLY A 30 -5.44 -5.68 6.70
N ILE A 31 -5.20 -5.11 5.51
CA ILE A 31 -5.63 -3.76 5.16
C ILE A 31 -6.50 -3.81 3.91
N VAL A 32 -7.70 -3.24 4.04
CA VAL A 32 -8.62 -3.03 2.91
C VAL A 32 -9.03 -1.56 2.88
N ILE A 33 -8.85 -0.93 1.75
CA ILE A 33 -9.38 0.39 1.47
C ILE A 33 -10.47 0.19 0.41
N ASP A 34 -11.71 0.06 0.88
CA ASP A 34 -12.87 -0.34 0.08
C ASP A 34 -14.07 0.55 0.36
N ASP A 35 -14.18 1.63 -0.39
CA ASP A 35 -15.37 2.49 -0.38
C ASP A 35 -15.45 3.30 -1.69
N ALA A 36 -16.64 3.77 -2.02
CA ALA A 36 -16.82 4.79 -3.04
C ALA A 36 -16.28 6.18 -2.62
N ASN A 37 -15.94 6.37 -1.35
CA ASN A 37 -15.44 7.63 -0.82
C ASN A 37 -13.91 7.66 -0.76
N PRO A 38 -13.28 8.79 -1.10
CA PRO A 38 -11.83 8.91 -1.09
C PRO A 38 -11.24 8.76 0.31
N VAL A 39 -10.07 8.12 0.38
CA VAL A 39 -9.25 8.03 1.59
C VAL A 39 -7.94 8.78 1.33
N SER A 40 -7.44 9.49 2.33
CA SER A 40 -6.21 10.26 2.19
C SER A 40 -5.23 10.00 3.32
N TYR A 41 -3.95 9.86 2.96
CA TYR A 41 -2.81 9.74 3.87
C TYR A 41 -1.82 10.84 3.52
N LEU A 42 -1.83 11.92 4.28
CA LEU A 42 -1.12 13.15 3.97
C LEU A 42 0.02 13.39 4.94
N SER A 43 1.22 13.54 4.42
CA SER A 43 2.39 13.95 5.21
C SER A 43 3.28 14.85 4.35
N ALA A 44 3.75 15.97 4.92
CA ALA A 44 4.69 16.84 4.22
C ALA A 44 6.10 16.23 4.17
N SER A 45 6.49 15.49 5.22
CA SER A 45 7.77 14.77 5.27
C SER A 45 7.64 13.53 6.15
N GLY A 46 8.66 12.68 6.17
CA GLY A 46 8.63 11.42 6.92
C GLY A 46 8.35 10.21 6.03
N THR A 47 7.71 9.19 6.59
CA THR A 47 7.38 7.97 5.85
C THR A 47 5.92 7.58 6.04
N ILE A 48 5.24 7.26 4.96
CA ILE A 48 3.89 6.71 4.98
C ILE A 48 4.00 5.21 4.67
N THR A 49 3.72 4.38 5.66
CA THR A 49 3.93 2.93 5.58
C THR A 49 2.62 2.16 5.72
N PHE A 50 2.41 1.22 4.83
CA PHE A 50 1.32 0.26 4.87
C PHE A 50 1.91 -1.14 5.00
N ILE A 51 1.66 -1.81 6.11
CA ILE A 51 2.14 -3.16 6.39
C ILE A 51 0.93 -4.10 6.45
N ASP A 52 0.88 -5.06 5.55
CA ASP A 52 -0.16 -6.09 5.55
C ASP A 52 0.48 -7.47 5.69
N GLU A 53 0.22 -8.13 6.80
CA GLU A 53 0.84 -9.40 7.14
C GLU A 53 -0.16 -10.57 7.10
N LYS A 54 0.34 -11.70 6.62
CA LYS A 54 -0.33 -12.99 6.79
C LYS A 54 -0.28 -13.38 8.28
N PRO A 55 -1.39 -13.89 8.86
CA PRO A 55 -1.36 -14.31 10.25
C PRO A 55 -0.32 -15.41 10.49
N SER A 56 0.47 -15.30 11.54
CA SER A 56 1.58 -16.22 11.86
C SER A 56 1.12 -17.66 12.11
N ASN A 57 -0.12 -17.85 12.54
CA ASN A 57 -0.73 -19.14 12.80
C ASN A 57 -1.47 -19.72 11.59
N ALA A 58 -1.34 -19.11 10.40
CA ALA A 58 -1.94 -19.66 9.19
C ALA A 58 -1.34 -21.04 8.84
N ALA A 59 -2.20 -21.99 8.50
CA ALA A 59 -1.77 -23.32 8.10
C ALA A 59 -0.78 -23.26 6.91
N ALA A 60 0.15 -24.19 6.89
CA ALA A 60 1.05 -24.34 5.75
C ALA A 60 0.23 -24.58 4.47
N GLY A 61 0.58 -23.83 3.40
CA GLY A 61 -0.15 -23.93 2.13
C GLY A 61 -1.49 -23.19 2.07
N TRP A 62 -1.89 -22.47 3.12
CA TRP A 62 -3.11 -21.66 3.07
C TRP A 62 -2.99 -20.50 2.07
N THR A 63 -3.90 -20.47 1.11
CA THR A 63 -3.93 -19.52 -0.02
C THR A 63 -5.00 -18.44 0.12
N GLY A 64 -5.70 -18.39 1.24
CA GLY A 64 -6.78 -17.41 1.47
C GLY A 64 -6.32 -15.98 1.70
N TYR A 65 -5.04 -15.74 1.97
CA TYR A 65 -4.47 -14.41 2.12
C TYR A 65 -4.42 -13.69 0.77
N LYS A 66 -4.99 -12.49 0.73
CA LYS A 66 -5.06 -11.65 -0.47
C LYS A 66 -4.23 -10.36 -0.34
N GLY A 67 -3.68 -10.12 0.83
CA GLY A 67 -2.77 -9.02 1.07
C GLY A 67 -3.42 -7.65 1.13
N LEU A 68 -2.59 -6.65 0.96
CA LEU A 68 -2.98 -5.26 0.88
C LEU A 68 -3.86 -5.01 -0.35
N TYR A 69 -5.02 -4.37 -0.16
CA TYR A 69 -5.98 -4.19 -1.23
C TYR A 69 -6.57 -2.78 -1.26
N TYR A 70 -6.38 -2.11 -2.38
CA TYR A 70 -6.90 -0.78 -2.65
C TYR A 70 -7.99 -0.84 -3.70
N ARG A 71 -9.18 -0.39 -3.33
CA ARG A 71 -10.37 -0.40 -4.17
C ARG A 71 -11.11 0.94 -4.21
N SER A 72 -10.60 1.92 -3.47
CA SER A 72 -11.15 3.28 -3.41
C SER A 72 -10.19 4.28 -4.00
N PRO A 73 -10.67 5.42 -4.49
CA PRO A 73 -9.81 6.55 -4.79
C PRO A 73 -8.97 6.91 -3.56
N THR A 74 -7.67 6.82 -3.69
CA THR A 74 -6.75 7.04 -2.57
C THR A 74 -5.73 8.11 -2.94
N THR A 75 -5.47 9.05 -2.02
CA THR A 75 -4.42 10.06 -2.17
C THR A 75 -3.37 9.84 -1.09
N ILE A 76 -2.10 9.75 -1.47
CA ILE A 76 -0.96 9.53 -0.58
C ILE A 76 0.07 10.62 -0.83
N GLY A 77 0.59 11.23 0.25
CA GLY A 77 1.56 12.32 0.21
C GLY A 77 0.89 13.68 0.28
N ALA A 78 0.60 14.32 -0.83
CA ALA A 78 -0.05 15.63 -0.92
C ALA A 78 -1.39 15.56 -1.66
N ASP A 79 -2.38 16.34 -1.23
CA ASP A 79 -3.69 16.46 -1.88
C ASP A 79 -3.86 17.79 -2.67
N GLY A 80 -2.85 18.63 -2.64
CA GLY A 80 -2.87 19.92 -3.31
C GLY A 80 -3.69 21.01 -2.62
N THR A 81 -4.35 20.68 -1.51
CA THR A 81 -5.20 21.62 -0.74
C THR A 81 -4.79 21.70 0.72
N SER A 82 -5.08 20.65 1.49
CA SER A 82 -4.69 20.58 2.91
C SER A 82 -3.20 20.31 3.10
N MET A 83 -2.59 19.63 2.14
CA MET A 83 -1.17 19.36 2.03
C MET A 83 -0.74 19.71 0.61
N VAL A 84 -0.06 20.86 0.42
CA VAL A 84 0.26 21.39 -0.92
C VAL A 84 1.38 20.59 -1.59
N SER A 85 2.36 20.13 -0.79
CA SER A 85 3.49 19.33 -1.28
C SER A 85 3.90 18.29 -0.25
N SER A 86 4.60 17.25 -0.70
CA SER A 86 5.14 16.20 0.14
C SER A 86 6.53 15.79 -0.34
N THR A 87 7.40 15.50 0.62
CA THR A 87 8.71 14.84 0.41
C THR A 87 8.73 13.45 1.04
N SER A 88 7.58 12.98 1.52
CA SER A 88 7.47 11.71 2.25
C SER A 88 7.85 10.53 1.37
N ASN A 89 8.55 9.56 1.95
CA ASN A 89 8.67 8.25 1.36
C ASN A 89 7.37 7.46 1.54
N VAL A 90 7.02 6.63 0.58
CA VAL A 90 5.85 5.76 0.63
C VAL A 90 6.29 4.31 0.56
N VAL A 91 5.86 3.51 1.52
CA VAL A 91 6.28 2.11 1.63
C VAL A 91 5.04 1.21 1.71
N PHE A 92 4.95 0.26 0.81
CA PHE A 92 3.97 -0.82 0.83
C PHE A 92 4.69 -2.13 1.12
N GLN A 93 4.35 -2.76 2.23
CA GLN A 93 4.90 -4.06 2.64
C GLN A 93 3.78 -5.09 2.73
N ALA A 94 3.72 -6.01 1.79
CA ALA A 94 2.79 -7.13 1.80
C ALA A 94 3.24 -8.23 0.85
N ASP A 95 3.01 -9.50 1.20
CA ASP A 95 3.35 -10.61 0.32
C ASP A 95 2.40 -10.72 -0.90
N ALA A 96 1.23 -10.07 -0.83
CA ALA A 96 0.33 -9.89 -1.96
C ALA A 96 -0.21 -8.46 -1.96
N MET A 97 -0.33 -7.87 -3.14
CA MET A 97 -0.86 -6.52 -3.31
C MET A 97 -1.84 -6.51 -4.48
N GLY A 98 -2.97 -5.85 -4.29
CA GLY A 98 -3.98 -5.62 -5.32
C GLY A 98 -4.38 -4.15 -5.35
N PHE A 99 -4.21 -3.52 -6.50
CA PHE A 99 -4.70 -2.18 -6.79
C PHE A 99 -5.78 -2.36 -7.86
N ASP A 100 -7.02 -2.07 -7.50
CA ASP A 100 -8.17 -2.26 -8.40
C ASP A 100 -8.42 -0.98 -9.22
N THR A 101 -9.47 -0.98 -10.00
CA THR A 101 -9.88 -0.03 -11.03
C THR A 101 -9.92 1.45 -10.63
N LEU A 102 -9.78 1.78 -9.36
CA LEU A 102 -9.76 3.14 -8.85
C LEU A 102 -8.34 3.59 -8.57
N LEU A 103 -7.96 4.69 -9.18
CA LEU A 103 -6.62 5.22 -9.19
C LEU A 103 -6.11 5.57 -7.79
N THR A 104 -5.01 4.97 -7.38
CA THR A 104 -4.22 5.43 -6.24
C THR A 104 -3.28 6.54 -6.71
N ASN A 105 -3.47 7.76 -6.20
CA ASN A 105 -2.63 8.90 -6.49
C ASN A 105 -1.55 9.04 -5.42
N ILE A 106 -0.29 8.91 -5.81
CA ILE A 106 0.87 9.15 -4.95
C ILE A 106 1.53 10.44 -5.40
N ASN A 107 1.41 11.49 -4.59
CA ASN A 107 1.90 12.82 -4.88
C ASN A 107 3.01 13.18 -3.88
N THR A 108 4.24 12.87 -4.21
CA THR A 108 5.42 13.13 -3.37
C THR A 108 6.66 13.28 -4.21
N THR A 109 7.66 14.00 -3.73
CA THR A 109 9.02 13.99 -4.30
C THR A 109 9.94 12.98 -3.61
N GLY A 110 9.43 12.23 -2.63
CA GLY A 110 10.14 11.11 -2.00
C GLY A 110 10.20 9.85 -2.89
N THR A 111 10.59 8.76 -2.31
CA THR A 111 10.65 7.45 -2.98
C THR A 111 9.40 6.62 -2.73
N VAL A 112 9.06 5.75 -3.67
CA VAL A 112 8.02 4.71 -3.49
C VAL A 112 8.71 3.35 -3.43
N THR A 113 8.40 2.59 -2.39
CA THR A 113 8.87 1.22 -2.22
C THR A 113 7.69 0.27 -2.11
N MET A 114 7.71 -0.80 -2.87
CA MET A 114 6.77 -1.91 -2.79
C MET A 114 7.58 -3.18 -2.55
N GLU A 115 7.44 -3.79 -1.38
CA GLU A 115 8.23 -4.97 -1.05
C GLU A 115 7.41 -6.04 -0.32
N PRO A 116 7.74 -7.33 -0.49
CA PRO A 116 7.11 -8.39 0.28
C PRO A 116 7.57 -8.32 1.75
N VAL A 117 6.71 -8.73 2.67
CA VAL A 117 7.10 -9.00 4.08
C VAL A 117 8.05 -10.18 4.11
N GLY A 118 7.68 -11.29 3.45
CA GLY A 118 8.53 -12.46 3.23
C GLY A 118 9.68 -12.23 2.24
N ALA A 119 10.20 -13.28 1.65
CA ALA A 119 11.30 -13.20 0.67
C ALA A 119 10.82 -12.75 -0.71
N SER A 120 9.58 -13.09 -1.10
CA SER A 120 9.00 -12.81 -2.41
C SER A 120 7.52 -12.49 -2.30
N PHE A 121 6.99 -11.73 -3.25
CA PHE A 121 5.56 -11.64 -3.44
C PHE A 121 4.98 -13.02 -3.79
N THR A 122 3.76 -13.29 -3.34
CA THR A 122 3.03 -14.53 -3.66
C THR A 122 2.30 -14.45 -5.00
N ASN A 123 2.05 -13.24 -5.49
CA ASN A 123 1.39 -12.97 -6.77
C ASN A 123 2.20 -11.93 -7.55
N ALA A 124 1.92 -11.83 -8.85
CA ALA A 124 2.43 -10.73 -9.66
C ALA A 124 1.97 -9.38 -9.07
N VAL A 125 2.85 -8.40 -9.10
CA VAL A 125 2.57 -7.01 -8.68
C VAL A 125 2.60 -6.13 -9.93
N SER A 126 1.58 -5.28 -10.08
CA SER A 126 1.49 -4.30 -11.17
C SER A 126 1.24 -2.90 -10.62
N THR A 127 1.79 -1.89 -11.28
CA THR A 127 1.59 -0.48 -10.98
C THR A 127 0.48 0.18 -11.80
N GLY A 128 -0.17 -0.56 -12.71
CA GLY A 128 -1.09 -0.02 -13.71
C GLY A 128 -2.29 0.79 -13.19
N TYR A 129 -2.58 0.70 -11.90
CA TYR A 129 -3.64 1.48 -11.25
C TYR A 129 -3.11 2.53 -10.27
N MET A 130 -1.82 2.85 -10.36
CA MET A 130 -1.15 3.83 -9.51
C MET A 130 -0.65 5.01 -10.35
N ALA A 131 -1.09 6.22 -10.04
CA ALA A 131 -0.48 7.43 -10.56
C ALA A 131 0.58 7.91 -9.57
N MET A 132 1.84 7.88 -9.98
CA MET A 132 2.99 8.30 -9.18
C MET A 132 3.50 9.62 -9.72
N ASN A 133 3.17 10.72 -9.02
CA ASN A 133 3.48 12.07 -9.48
C ASN A 133 4.67 12.64 -8.72
N GLY A 134 5.74 12.95 -9.47
CA GLY A 134 6.92 13.65 -8.97
C GLY A 134 7.91 12.80 -8.16
N ILE A 135 7.70 11.50 -8.02
CA ILE A 135 8.55 10.61 -7.21
C ILE A 135 10.01 10.68 -7.67
N SER A 136 10.95 10.62 -6.70
CA SER A 136 12.39 10.60 -6.98
C SER A 136 12.92 9.19 -7.32
N GLY A 137 12.18 8.15 -6.99
CA GLY A 137 12.54 6.78 -7.29
C GLY A 137 11.45 5.77 -6.97
N LEU A 138 11.47 4.65 -7.70
CA LEU A 138 10.58 3.50 -7.49
C LEU A 138 11.42 2.25 -7.25
N ARG A 139 11.12 1.53 -6.17
CA ARG A 139 11.68 0.22 -5.91
C ARG A 139 10.56 -0.80 -5.75
N ILE A 140 10.64 -1.91 -6.48
CA ILE A 140 9.67 -3.00 -6.39
C ILE A 140 10.42 -4.30 -6.12
N GLY A 141 10.01 -5.01 -5.07
CA GLY A 141 10.66 -6.24 -4.61
C GLY A 141 11.90 -5.99 -3.76
N LYS A 142 12.50 -7.07 -3.33
CA LYS A 142 13.77 -7.13 -2.59
C LYS A 142 14.59 -8.35 -3.05
N ALA A 143 15.81 -8.49 -2.54
CA ALA A 143 16.63 -9.68 -2.82
C ALA A 143 15.85 -10.97 -2.52
N GLY A 144 15.82 -11.90 -3.47
CA GLY A 144 15.06 -13.15 -3.37
C GLY A 144 13.63 -13.09 -3.95
N ASN A 145 13.16 -11.94 -4.45
CA ASN A 145 11.86 -11.89 -5.11
C ASN A 145 11.88 -12.69 -6.43
N THR A 146 10.94 -13.63 -6.57
CA THR A 146 10.76 -14.47 -7.75
C THR A 146 9.43 -14.21 -8.48
N ALA A 147 8.59 -13.35 -7.93
CA ALA A 147 7.31 -12.99 -8.55
C ALA A 147 7.51 -12.03 -9.74
N ASN A 148 6.62 -12.09 -10.70
CA ASN A 148 6.59 -11.16 -11.81
C ASN A 148 6.24 -9.74 -11.32
N ILE A 149 6.88 -8.75 -11.92
CA ILE A 149 6.63 -7.33 -11.68
C ILE A 149 6.23 -6.71 -13.02
N GLY A 150 5.04 -6.12 -13.07
CA GLY A 150 4.56 -5.31 -14.18
C GLY A 150 4.68 -3.83 -13.84
N ILE A 151 5.23 -3.05 -14.75
CA ILE A 151 5.26 -1.58 -14.67
C ILE A 151 4.55 -1.08 -15.92
N ASP A 152 3.39 -0.46 -15.72
CA ASP A 152 2.49 0.00 -16.78
C ASP A 152 2.33 1.53 -16.72
#